data_7ebfc9d65eb519a76891193bbad61da6
#
_entry.id   7ebfc9d65eb519a76891193bbad61da6
#
_cell.length_a   1.000
_cell.length_b   1.000
_cell.length_c   1.000
_cell.angle_alpha   90.00
_cell.angle_beta   90.00
_cell.angle_gamma   90.00
#
_symmetry.space_group_name_H-M   'P 1'
#
loop_
_entity.id
_entity.type
_entity.pdbx_description
1 polymer ?
#
loop_
_entity_poly.entity_id
_entity_poly.type
_entity_poly.pdbx_seq_one_letter_code
_entity_poly.pdbx_strand_id
1 'polypeptide(L)'
;MSASHILNSIIAGSDMAWNQDKQRLLVQGEILVETRSHKAWGGAVTAWMYVPMVRSQVWQQLTDYPRWVQYFPDITKSEVIHRGEAKRLYQAAQKAFLFFTAQVEIYLNVVEVLGQQIQFRMEKGTFEDFDAHLELKDCGNGTLLAYTVQATPNIPIPSIFIQQAMNFELPANMRKMRQVLCKAQ
;
A
#
# COMPACT_ATOMS: atom_id res chain seq x y z
N MET A 1 29.33 4.45 -6.16
CA MET A 1 28.85 3.26 -5.43
C MET A 1 27.60 2.77 -6.12
N SER A 2 27.53 1.51 -6.53
CA SER A 2 26.44 0.98 -7.35
C SER A 2 25.16 0.87 -6.52
N ALA A 3 23.98 1.19 -7.12
CA ALA A 3 22.65 1.07 -6.51
C ALA A 3 22.41 -0.31 -5.86
N SER A 4 23.04 -1.36 -6.36
CA SER A 4 23.00 -2.72 -5.82
C SER A 4 23.56 -2.87 -4.40
N HIS A 5 24.60 -2.10 -4.04
CA HIS A 5 25.19 -2.16 -2.69
C HIS A 5 24.33 -1.49 -1.63
N ILE A 6 23.60 -0.45 -1.99
CA ILE A 6 22.71 0.29 -1.08
C ILE A 6 21.45 -0.54 -0.80
N LEU A 7 20.88 -1.21 -1.82
CA LEU A 7 19.74 -2.11 -1.65
C LEU A 7 20.04 -3.27 -0.68
N ASN A 8 21.22 -3.88 -0.77
CA ASN A 8 21.60 -4.98 0.13
C ASN A 8 21.69 -4.56 1.62
N SER A 9 22.08 -3.32 1.92
CA SER A 9 22.16 -2.84 3.31
C SER A 9 20.79 -2.46 3.90
N ILE A 10 19.83 -2.14 3.06
CA ILE A 10 18.49 -1.68 3.44
C ILE A 10 17.56 -2.87 3.74
N ILE A 11 17.82 -4.02 3.12
CA ILE A 11 16.94 -5.20 3.15
C ILE A 11 17.38 -6.21 4.23
N ALA A 12 18.49 -5.99 4.90
CA ALA A 12 18.99 -6.85 5.99
C ALA A 12 18.05 -6.95 7.23
N GLY A 13 16.91 -6.26 7.22
CA GLY A 13 15.88 -6.34 8.27
C GLY A 13 14.59 -7.06 7.86
N SER A 14 14.46 -7.51 6.62
CA SER A 14 13.34 -8.36 6.17
C SER A 14 13.92 -9.69 5.69
N ASP A 15 13.35 -10.80 6.15
CA ASP A 15 13.78 -12.17 5.85
C ASP A 15 13.73 -12.59 4.36
N MET A 16 13.57 -11.64 3.45
CA MET A 16 13.55 -11.87 2.02
C MET A 16 14.95 -11.69 1.43
N ALA A 17 15.58 -12.81 1.05
CA ALA A 17 16.80 -12.79 0.25
C ALA A 17 16.52 -12.11 -1.13
N TRP A 18 16.73 -10.81 -1.19
CA TRP A 18 16.62 -10.04 -2.43
C TRP A 18 17.81 -10.38 -3.34
N ASN A 19 17.53 -11.20 -4.36
CA ASN A 19 18.54 -11.44 -5.39
C ASN A 19 18.60 -10.25 -6.38
N GLN A 20 19.66 -10.19 -7.16
CA GLN A 20 19.88 -9.12 -8.15
C GLN A 20 18.73 -9.02 -9.17
N ASP A 21 18.04 -10.13 -9.45
CA ASP A 21 16.94 -10.16 -10.41
C ASP A 21 15.70 -9.42 -9.90
N LYS A 22 15.34 -9.58 -8.62
CA LYS A 22 14.24 -8.83 -8.00
C LYS A 22 14.53 -7.33 -7.98
N GLN A 23 15.77 -6.96 -7.67
CA GLN A 23 16.19 -5.55 -7.71
C GLN A 23 16.07 -4.96 -9.11
N ARG A 24 16.48 -5.70 -10.13
CA ARG A 24 16.35 -5.29 -11.54
C ARG A 24 14.91 -5.09 -11.94
N LEU A 25 14.01 -6.02 -11.59
CA LEU A 25 12.57 -5.94 -11.87
C LEU A 25 11.95 -4.68 -11.24
N LEU A 26 12.26 -4.37 -9.98
CA LEU A 26 11.75 -3.17 -9.31
C LEU A 26 12.20 -1.88 -10.02
N VAL A 27 13.49 -1.78 -10.37
CA VAL A 27 14.01 -0.61 -11.09
C VAL A 27 13.39 -0.48 -12.48
N GLN A 28 13.06 -1.58 -13.15
CA GLN A 28 12.32 -1.62 -14.42
C GLN A 28 10.84 -1.22 -14.27
N GLY A 29 10.35 -1.09 -13.03
CA GLY A 29 8.99 -0.64 -12.73
C GLY A 29 7.99 -1.75 -12.45
N GLU A 30 8.48 -2.99 -12.28
CA GLU A 30 7.64 -4.10 -11.84
C GLU A 30 7.21 -3.93 -10.37
N ILE A 31 6.06 -4.50 -10.06
CA ILE A 31 5.54 -4.60 -8.69
C ILE A 31 5.80 -6.02 -8.22
N LEU A 32 6.55 -6.17 -7.15
CA LEU A 32 6.74 -7.46 -6.50
C LEU A 32 5.73 -7.62 -5.37
N VAL A 33 5.19 -8.84 -5.22
CA VAL A 33 4.15 -9.13 -4.24
C VAL A 33 4.47 -10.40 -3.48
N GLU A 34 4.22 -10.36 -2.18
CA GLU A 34 4.24 -11.51 -1.30
C GLU A 34 2.93 -11.56 -0.52
N THR A 35 2.27 -12.71 -0.54
CA THR A 35 1.01 -12.93 0.16
C THR A 35 1.20 -13.91 1.31
N ARG A 36 0.43 -13.70 2.38
CA ARG A 36 0.42 -14.57 3.56
C ARG A 36 -1.02 -14.81 4.00
N SER A 37 -1.25 -15.95 4.62
CA SER A 37 -2.52 -16.23 5.30
C SER A 37 -2.69 -15.30 6.50
N HIS A 38 -3.92 -14.83 6.71
CA HIS A 38 -4.30 -14.05 7.88
C HIS A 38 -5.71 -14.42 8.28
N LYS A 39 -5.88 -14.99 9.48
CA LYS A 39 -7.14 -15.57 9.97
C LYS A 39 -7.77 -16.60 9.01
N ALA A 40 -9.00 -17.01 9.29
CA ALA A 40 -9.69 -18.09 8.53
C ALA A 40 -10.10 -17.63 7.11
N TRP A 41 -10.48 -16.34 6.95
CA TRP A 41 -10.92 -15.76 5.68
C TRP A 41 -10.37 -14.35 5.43
N GLY A 42 -9.25 -14.04 6.04
CA GLY A 42 -8.50 -12.82 5.81
C GLY A 42 -7.28 -13.07 4.93
N GLY A 43 -6.62 -11.98 4.58
CA GLY A 43 -5.37 -12.00 3.82
C GLY A 43 -4.40 -10.94 4.28
N ALA A 44 -3.11 -11.22 4.12
CA ALA A 44 -2.04 -10.26 4.28
C ALA A 44 -1.18 -10.26 3.03
N VAL A 45 -0.82 -9.07 2.56
CA VAL A 45 -0.04 -8.88 1.34
C VAL A 45 0.94 -7.74 1.53
N THR A 46 2.16 -7.92 1.04
CA THR A 46 3.14 -6.84 0.90
C THR A 46 3.46 -6.67 -0.58
N ALA A 47 3.37 -5.45 -1.05
CA ALA A 47 3.75 -5.07 -2.41
C ALA A 47 4.90 -4.06 -2.37
N TRP A 48 5.91 -4.29 -3.22
CA TRP A 48 7.07 -3.40 -3.35
C TRP A 48 7.08 -2.77 -4.72
N MET A 49 7.42 -1.49 -4.77
CA MET A 49 7.65 -0.76 -6.01
C MET A 49 8.81 0.23 -5.88
N TYR A 50 9.48 0.47 -7.00
CA TYR A 50 10.42 1.56 -7.13
C TYR A 50 9.74 2.77 -7.77
N VAL A 51 9.91 3.94 -7.17
CA VAL A 51 9.44 5.23 -7.70
C VAL A 51 10.66 6.08 -8.04
N PRO A 52 10.85 6.51 -9.31
CA PRO A 52 12.00 7.32 -9.73
C PRO A 52 11.85 8.79 -9.30
N MET A 53 11.65 9.00 -8.02
CA MET A 53 11.48 10.31 -7.37
C MET A 53 12.14 10.28 -6.00
N VAL A 54 12.65 11.42 -5.55
CA VAL A 54 13.23 11.54 -4.20
C VAL A 54 12.16 11.34 -3.13
N ARG A 55 12.55 10.74 -2.04
CA ARG A 55 11.67 10.31 -0.96
C ARG A 55 10.79 11.43 -0.39
N SER A 56 11.30 12.64 -0.28
CA SER A 56 10.53 13.78 0.22
C SER A 56 9.35 14.15 -0.69
N GLN A 57 9.52 14.05 -2.00
CA GLN A 57 8.43 14.29 -2.96
C GLN A 57 7.39 13.18 -2.93
N VAL A 58 7.83 11.92 -2.84
CA VAL A 58 6.93 10.76 -2.68
C VAL A 58 6.14 10.90 -1.37
N TRP A 59 6.80 11.25 -0.28
CA TRP A 59 6.17 11.48 1.02
C TRP A 59 5.08 12.54 0.96
N GLN A 60 5.39 13.72 0.39
CA GLN A 60 4.43 14.82 0.27
C GLN A 60 3.16 14.39 -0.46
N GLN A 61 3.29 13.61 -1.53
CA GLN A 61 2.14 13.14 -2.29
C GLN A 61 1.35 12.05 -1.57
N LEU A 62 2.00 11.13 -0.84
CA LEU A 62 1.34 10.07 -0.10
C LEU A 62 0.61 10.58 1.14
N THR A 63 1.08 11.65 1.77
CA THR A 63 0.42 12.28 2.92
C THR A 63 -0.69 13.26 2.55
N ASP A 64 -0.91 13.49 1.25
CA ASP A 64 -2.13 14.12 0.72
C ASP A 64 -3.25 13.07 0.60
N TYR A 65 -3.85 12.71 1.74
CA TYR A 65 -4.83 11.62 1.83
C TYR A 65 -6.07 11.78 0.93
N PRO A 66 -6.63 12.97 0.68
CA PRO A 66 -7.71 13.14 -0.31
C PRO A 66 -7.33 12.63 -1.70
N ARG A 67 -6.04 12.63 -2.04
CA ARG A 67 -5.53 12.16 -3.33
C ARG A 67 -5.56 10.64 -3.50
N TRP A 68 -5.80 9.87 -2.44
CA TRP A 68 -5.81 8.41 -2.49
C TRP A 68 -6.85 7.82 -3.42
N VAL A 69 -7.93 8.54 -3.72
CA VAL A 69 -8.90 8.20 -4.77
C VAL A 69 -8.28 8.09 -6.17
N GLN A 70 -7.12 8.72 -6.39
CA GLN A 70 -6.39 8.63 -7.66
C GLN A 70 -5.49 7.40 -7.72
N TYR A 71 -5.02 6.90 -6.57
CA TYR A 71 -4.15 5.73 -6.47
C TYR A 71 -4.93 4.43 -6.51
N PHE A 72 -6.09 4.40 -5.88
CA PHE A 72 -6.96 3.24 -5.73
C PHE A 72 -8.32 3.54 -6.37
N PRO A 73 -8.59 3.05 -7.59
CA PRO A 73 -9.82 3.37 -8.33
C PRO A 73 -11.11 3.00 -7.60
N ASP A 74 -11.06 1.97 -6.74
CA ASP A 74 -12.22 1.55 -5.97
C ASP A 74 -12.52 2.46 -4.76
N ILE A 75 -11.56 3.30 -4.35
CA ILE A 75 -11.77 4.32 -3.30
C ILE A 75 -12.57 5.47 -3.90
N THR A 76 -13.80 5.65 -3.47
CA THR A 76 -14.70 6.70 -3.93
C THR A 76 -14.57 7.97 -3.09
N LYS A 77 -14.06 7.85 -1.86
CA LYS A 77 -13.89 8.97 -0.93
C LYS A 77 -12.70 8.75 -0.02
N SER A 78 -11.92 9.79 0.24
CA SER A 78 -10.82 9.79 1.20
C SER A 78 -10.70 11.18 1.83
N GLU A 79 -10.96 11.30 3.13
CA GLU A 79 -11.04 12.58 3.84
C GLU A 79 -10.33 12.53 5.18
N VAL A 80 -9.58 13.57 5.49
CA VAL A 80 -9.04 13.79 6.83
C VAL A 80 -10.12 14.42 7.71
N ILE A 81 -10.65 13.66 8.65
CA ILE A 81 -11.74 14.09 9.53
C ILE A 81 -11.26 14.69 10.86
N HIS A 82 -9.99 14.48 11.21
CA HIS A 82 -9.36 15.08 12.39
C HIS A 82 -7.87 15.32 12.14
N ARG A 83 -7.39 16.51 12.55
CA ARG A 83 -5.98 16.96 12.43
C ARG A 83 -5.47 17.32 13.83
N GLY A 84 -5.22 16.33 14.67
CA GLY A 84 -4.61 16.48 16.01
C GLY A 84 -3.28 15.74 16.07
N GLU A 85 -2.86 15.38 17.29
CA GLU A 85 -1.68 14.53 17.51
C GLU A 85 -1.80 13.20 16.74
N ALA A 86 -3.02 12.66 16.64
CA ALA A 86 -3.34 11.54 15.77
C ALA A 86 -4.27 12.00 14.65
N LYS A 87 -3.85 11.85 13.40
CA LYS A 87 -4.73 12.10 12.24
C LYS A 87 -5.77 11.00 12.14
N ARG A 88 -7.01 11.37 11.86
CA ARG A 88 -8.08 10.42 11.57
C ARG A 88 -8.54 10.59 10.14
N LEU A 89 -8.63 9.48 9.44
CA LEU A 89 -8.98 9.40 8.03
C LEU A 89 -10.27 8.59 7.88
N TYR A 90 -11.20 9.10 7.08
CA TYR A 90 -12.35 8.34 6.60
C TYR A 90 -12.13 7.97 5.15
N GLN A 91 -12.34 6.70 4.82
CA GLN A 91 -12.33 6.23 3.44
C GLN A 91 -13.58 5.40 3.15
N ALA A 92 -14.14 5.60 1.96
CA ALA A 92 -15.18 4.77 1.39
C ALA A 92 -14.68 4.18 0.08
N ALA A 93 -15.02 2.92 -0.16
CA ALA A 93 -14.71 2.22 -1.39
C ALA A 93 -15.93 1.45 -1.90
N GLN A 94 -15.98 1.22 -3.20
CA GLN A 94 -17.02 0.45 -3.85
C GLN A 94 -16.39 -0.56 -4.79
N LYS A 95 -16.70 -1.83 -4.58
CA LYS A 95 -16.20 -2.93 -5.40
C LYS A 95 -17.34 -3.68 -6.06
N ALA A 96 -17.34 -3.69 -7.38
CA ALA A 96 -18.29 -4.50 -8.14
C ALA A 96 -17.75 -5.93 -8.31
N PHE A 97 -18.60 -6.91 -8.02
CA PHE A 97 -18.43 -8.32 -8.32
C PHE A 97 -19.49 -8.73 -9.34
N LEU A 98 -19.34 -9.89 -9.97
CA LEU A 98 -20.23 -10.35 -11.04
C LEU A 98 -21.73 -10.27 -10.69
N PHE A 99 -22.10 -10.46 -9.42
CA PHE A 99 -23.50 -10.56 -9.01
C PHE A 99 -23.88 -9.55 -7.90
N PHE A 100 -22.94 -8.78 -7.36
CA PHE A 100 -23.20 -7.81 -6.31
C PHE A 100 -22.14 -6.71 -6.26
N THR A 101 -22.46 -5.62 -5.60
CA THR A 101 -21.52 -4.55 -5.28
C THR A 101 -21.29 -4.50 -3.78
N ALA A 102 -20.06 -4.63 -3.35
CA ALA A 102 -19.68 -4.39 -1.96
C ALA A 102 -19.35 -2.91 -1.74
N GLN A 103 -19.92 -2.34 -0.70
CA GLN A 103 -19.55 -1.02 -0.20
C GLN A 103 -18.73 -1.21 1.07
N VAL A 104 -17.63 -0.48 1.15
CA VAL A 104 -16.69 -0.52 2.26
C VAL A 104 -16.55 0.88 2.82
N GLU A 105 -16.66 0.99 4.14
CA GLU A 105 -16.34 2.22 4.86
C GLU A 105 -15.37 1.90 5.98
N ILE A 106 -14.39 2.77 6.17
CA ILE A 106 -13.37 2.57 7.19
C ILE A 106 -12.93 3.90 7.79
N TYR A 107 -12.79 3.93 9.11
CA TYR A 107 -12.21 5.01 9.89
C TYR A 107 -10.85 4.56 10.39
N LEU A 108 -9.83 5.30 10.06
CA LEU A 108 -8.44 4.95 10.31
C LEU A 108 -7.78 5.97 11.22
N ASN A 109 -7.06 5.47 12.21
CA ASN A 109 -6.04 6.25 12.90
C ASN A 109 -4.76 6.19 12.08
N VAL A 110 -4.16 7.35 11.80
CA VAL A 110 -2.96 7.45 10.97
C VAL A 110 -1.79 7.95 11.80
N VAL A 111 -0.74 7.15 11.86
CA VAL A 111 0.51 7.48 12.51
C VAL A 111 1.59 7.65 11.45
N GLU A 112 2.27 8.80 11.48
CA GLU A 112 3.34 9.14 10.52
C GLU A 112 4.68 9.21 11.22
N VAL A 113 5.68 8.55 10.64
CA VAL A 113 7.10 8.80 10.91
C VAL A 113 7.65 9.53 9.70
N LEU A 114 7.92 10.81 9.86
CA LEU A 114 8.22 11.74 8.76
C LEU A 114 9.22 11.17 7.75
N GLY A 115 8.80 11.09 6.50
CA GLY A 115 9.60 10.60 5.39
C GLY A 115 9.95 9.11 5.44
N GLN A 116 9.46 8.33 6.40
CA GLN A 116 9.85 6.93 6.59
C GLN A 116 8.67 5.96 6.54
N GLN A 117 7.60 6.25 7.29
CA GLN A 117 6.50 5.31 7.48
C GLN A 117 5.17 6.01 7.68
N ILE A 118 4.10 5.44 7.11
CA ILE A 118 2.72 5.79 7.40
C ILE A 118 2.01 4.51 7.82
N GLN A 119 1.41 4.51 9.01
CA GLN A 119 0.63 3.39 9.52
C GLN A 119 -0.84 3.78 9.59
N PHE A 120 -1.71 2.88 9.12
CA PHE A 120 -3.15 3.01 9.15
C PHE A 120 -3.72 1.89 10.00
N ARG A 121 -4.36 2.25 11.11
CA ARG A 121 -5.04 1.31 12.00
C ARG A 121 -6.53 1.58 12.00
N MET A 122 -7.32 0.55 11.76
CA MET A 122 -8.76 0.69 11.80
C MET A 122 -9.24 1.00 13.22
N GLU A 123 -10.08 2.03 13.34
CA GLU A 123 -10.86 2.32 14.55
C GLU A 123 -12.23 1.66 14.47
N LYS A 124 -12.87 1.75 13.32
CA LYS A 124 -14.15 1.10 12.99
C LYS A 124 -14.32 1.03 11.47
N GLY A 125 -15.15 0.10 11.00
CA GLY A 125 -15.44 -0.04 9.57
C GLY A 125 -16.12 -1.35 9.21
N THR A 126 -16.12 -1.63 7.92
CA THR A 126 -16.76 -2.80 7.31
C THR A 126 -15.88 -4.06 7.37
N PHE A 127 -14.78 -4.02 8.11
CA PHE A 127 -13.90 -5.17 8.33
C PHE A 127 -13.97 -5.64 9.78
N GLU A 128 -13.61 -6.89 10.02
CA GLU A 128 -13.34 -7.42 11.36
C GLU A 128 -12.02 -6.85 11.90
N ASP A 129 -11.00 -6.80 11.04
CA ASP A 129 -9.76 -6.09 11.28
C ASP A 129 -9.19 -5.53 9.98
N PHE A 130 -8.43 -4.46 10.10
CA PHE A 130 -7.65 -3.86 9.03
C PHE A 130 -6.45 -3.12 9.62
N ASP A 131 -5.28 -3.44 9.13
CA ASP A 131 -4.03 -2.70 9.36
C ASP A 131 -3.28 -2.57 8.04
N ALA A 132 -2.72 -1.39 7.81
CA ALA A 132 -1.87 -1.20 6.65
C ALA A 132 -0.72 -0.26 6.99
N HIS A 133 0.43 -0.45 6.35
CA HIS A 133 1.53 0.49 6.47
C HIS A 133 2.32 0.62 5.17
N LEU A 134 2.82 1.83 4.98
CA LEU A 134 3.75 2.19 3.94
C LEU A 134 5.12 2.45 4.55
N GLU A 135 6.15 1.88 3.97
CA GLU A 135 7.54 2.18 4.28
C GLU A 135 8.23 2.78 3.07
N LEU A 136 9.00 3.84 3.29
CA LEU A 136 9.77 4.53 2.25
C LEU A 136 11.25 4.48 2.60
N LYS A 137 12.06 4.07 1.64
CA LYS A 137 13.53 4.02 1.77
C LYS A 137 14.18 4.62 0.53
N ASP A 138 15.28 5.36 0.71
CA ASP A 138 16.05 5.86 -0.42
C ASP A 138 16.67 4.68 -1.19
N CYS A 139 16.58 4.74 -2.52
CA CYS A 139 17.11 3.72 -3.41
C CYS A 139 17.70 4.38 -4.65
N GLY A 140 19.04 4.61 -4.64
CA GLY A 140 19.71 5.35 -5.69
C GLY A 140 19.15 6.77 -5.84
N ASN A 141 18.67 7.11 -7.02
CA ASN A 141 18.05 8.41 -7.32
C ASN A 141 16.52 8.41 -7.12
N GLY A 142 15.97 7.37 -6.49
CA GLY A 142 14.55 7.22 -6.28
C GLY A 142 14.21 6.67 -4.90
N THR A 143 12.99 6.19 -4.78
CA THR A 143 12.41 5.67 -3.52
C THR A 143 11.94 4.24 -3.73
N LEU A 144 12.35 3.35 -2.83
CA LEU A 144 11.73 2.05 -2.65
C LEU A 144 10.55 2.22 -1.69
N LEU A 145 9.37 1.82 -2.13
CA LEU A 145 8.16 1.84 -1.34
C LEU A 145 7.67 0.41 -1.12
N ALA A 146 7.40 0.06 0.14
CA ALA A 146 6.72 -1.16 0.53
C ALA A 146 5.35 -0.81 1.11
N TYR A 147 4.29 -1.43 0.59
CA TYR A 147 2.93 -1.30 1.10
C TYR A 147 2.44 -2.65 1.58
N THR A 148 2.24 -2.77 2.87
CA THR A 148 1.69 -3.96 3.52
C THR A 148 0.26 -3.69 3.94
N VAL A 149 -0.63 -4.64 3.62
CA VAL A 149 -2.04 -4.61 4.02
C VAL A 149 -2.39 -5.95 4.63
N GLN A 150 -3.10 -5.91 5.74
CA GLN A 150 -3.70 -7.05 6.41
C GLN A 150 -5.16 -6.73 6.69
N ALA A 151 -6.06 -7.60 6.26
CA ALA A 151 -7.49 -7.37 6.42
C ALA A 151 -8.27 -8.67 6.55
N THR A 152 -9.35 -8.62 7.36
CA THR A 152 -10.35 -9.68 7.45
C THR A 152 -11.74 -9.04 7.25
N PRO A 153 -12.49 -9.41 6.21
CA PRO A 153 -13.85 -8.95 6.03
C PRO A 153 -14.78 -9.38 7.18
N ASN A 154 -15.81 -8.58 7.49
CA ASN A 154 -16.84 -8.93 8.50
C ASN A 154 -17.73 -10.10 8.07
N ILE A 155 -17.79 -10.39 6.77
CA ILE A 155 -18.54 -11.50 6.21
C ILE A 155 -17.58 -12.49 5.54
N PRO A 156 -17.85 -13.79 5.60
CA PRO A 156 -17.04 -14.79 4.89
C PRO A 156 -17.06 -14.50 3.39
N ILE A 157 -15.89 -14.24 2.82
CA ILE A 157 -15.69 -14.08 1.38
C ILE A 157 -14.93 -15.30 0.88
N PRO A 158 -15.36 -15.93 -0.23
CA PRO A 158 -14.62 -17.03 -0.81
C PRO A 158 -13.15 -16.67 -1.05
N SER A 159 -12.24 -17.55 -0.67
CA SER A 159 -10.79 -17.31 -0.71
C SER A 159 -10.27 -16.91 -2.09
N ILE A 160 -10.97 -17.34 -3.16
CA ILE A 160 -10.61 -16.98 -4.53
C ILE A 160 -10.66 -15.47 -4.77
N PHE A 161 -11.65 -14.75 -4.19
CA PHE A 161 -11.75 -13.29 -4.32
C PHE A 161 -10.68 -12.57 -3.50
N ILE A 162 -10.34 -13.12 -2.32
CA ILE A 162 -9.24 -12.59 -1.50
C ILE A 162 -7.92 -12.75 -2.22
N GLN A 163 -7.67 -13.92 -2.79
CA GLN A 163 -6.47 -14.17 -3.59
C GLN A 163 -6.40 -13.29 -4.84
N GLN A 164 -7.53 -13.07 -5.51
CA GLN A 164 -7.62 -12.16 -6.66
C GLN A 164 -7.26 -10.72 -6.25
N ALA A 165 -7.82 -10.23 -5.14
CA ALA A 165 -7.50 -8.90 -4.63
C ALA A 165 -6.00 -8.76 -4.32
N MET A 166 -5.40 -9.74 -3.64
CA MET A 166 -4.00 -9.71 -3.26
C MET A 166 -3.05 -9.85 -4.46
N ASN A 167 -3.32 -10.77 -5.39
CA ASN A 167 -2.36 -11.12 -6.44
C ASN A 167 -2.50 -10.29 -7.71
N PHE A 168 -3.67 -9.68 -7.95
CA PHE A 168 -3.93 -8.93 -9.19
C PHE A 168 -4.32 -7.48 -8.95
N GLU A 169 -5.22 -7.20 -8.02
CA GLU A 169 -5.75 -5.86 -7.83
C GLU A 169 -4.76 -4.95 -7.10
N LEU A 170 -4.15 -5.42 -6.01
CA LEU A 170 -3.16 -4.60 -5.30
C LEU A 170 -1.96 -4.24 -6.20
N PRO A 171 -1.35 -5.17 -6.96
CA PRO A 171 -0.31 -4.81 -7.92
C PRO A 171 -0.77 -3.80 -8.97
N ALA A 172 -1.99 -3.94 -9.49
CA ALA A 172 -2.55 -2.99 -10.45
C ALA A 172 -2.73 -1.59 -9.84
N ASN A 173 -3.22 -1.52 -8.61
CA ASN A 173 -3.36 -0.28 -7.86
C ASN A 173 -1.98 0.35 -7.55
N MET A 174 -0.98 -0.44 -7.21
CA MET A 174 0.39 0.04 -7.01
C MET A 174 1.00 0.62 -8.29
N ARG A 175 0.76 -0.03 -9.45
CA ARG A 175 1.16 0.53 -10.76
C ARG A 175 0.45 1.86 -11.03
N LYS A 176 -0.85 1.95 -10.73
CA LYS A 176 -1.61 3.19 -10.85
C LYS A 176 -1.06 4.27 -9.94
N MET A 177 -0.80 3.95 -8.67
CA MET A 177 -0.17 4.87 -7.71
C MET A 177 1.16 5.39 -8.26
N ARG A 178 2.06 4.51 -8.73
CA ARG A 178 3.33 4.90 -9.34
C ARG A 178 3.15 5.87 -10.52
N GLN A 179 2.19 5.58 -11.40
CA GLN A 179 1.89 6.44 -12.55
C GLN A 179 1.42 7.84 -12.11
N VAL A 180 0.55 7.91 -11.09
CA VAL A 180 0.05 9.18 -10.58
C VAL A 180 1.15 9.97 -9.87
N LEU A 181 1.97 9.30 -9.04
CA LEU A 181 3.12 9.93 -8.38
C LEU A 181 4.07 10.56 -9.41
N CYS A 182 4.41 9.83 -10.47
CA CYS A 182 5.37 10.30 -11.48
C CYS A 182 4.79 11.36 -12.45
N LYS A 183 3.46 11.49 -12.56
CA LYS A 183 2.83 12.50 -13.44
C LYS A 183 2.69 13.88 -12.79
N ALA A 184 2.84 13.97 -11.49
CA ALA A 184 2.67 15.21 -10.73
C ALA A 184 3.92 16.12 -10.72
N GLN A 185 4.84 15.87 -11.65
CA GLN A 185 6.01 16.74 -11.92
C GLN A 185 5.66 17.86 -12.86
#